data_8b8078c94c316a549c34b773c4d0cd98
#
_entry.id   8b8078c94c316a549c34b773c4d0cd98
#
_cell.length_a   1.000
_cell.length_b   1.000
_cell.length_c   1.000
_cell.angle_alpha   90.00
_cell.angle_beta   90.00
_cell.angle_gamma   90.00
#
_symmetry.space_group_name_H-M   'P 1'
#
loop_
_entity.id
_entity.type
_entity.pdbx_description
1 polymer ?
#
loop_
_entity_poly.entity_id
_entity_poly.type
_entity_poly.pdbx_seq_one_letter_code
_entity_poly.pdbx_strand_id
1 'polypeptide(L)'
;NLGSAYCVRDYVVAAELGGPAALAQARAELNARGLRLVLDFVPNHVAIDHPWALQHPEYFIRGSYEDLARAPNDFVDVKGEVFAHGRDPYFPPWGDVIQVNAFNAGLRAAAIDTVTTIAAQCDGMRCDMAMLLLNDIFERTWSARAGRRPTTEYWQDLIPAVKAKHPDVLFIAEAYWDLEYELMQNGFDYCYDKRLYDRLVHDNAESVRAHLTAGLDYQDRLVRFIENHDEPRAAATFPGQKEYAAAVVVASAPGAKLIYDGQIEGRKVKLPVFLARRPPEPPDDELAAFYRSLLNTIHADLFHVGEWHLCDRHGWPDNASFHNIVAWTWRLGAERTLVVVNLSDFRSQARVRLPWDDLRDHTWRLVETLNWECYVRDGDELSEQGLFVELDPWRYHFLKFE
;
A
#
# COMPACT_ATOMS: atom_id res chain seq x y z
N ASN A 1 14.53 6.79 -26.58
CA ASN A 1 14.38 6.14 -25.28
C ASN A 1 12.90 6.12 -24.91
N LEU A 2 12.38 4.94 -24.62
CA LEU A 2 11.05 4.81 -24.02
C LEU A 2 11.20 5.22 -22.55
N GLY A 3 10.46 6.24 -22.13
CA GLY A 3 10.33 6.61 -20.72
C GLY A 3 9.53 5.57 -19.93
N SER A 4 9.55 5.67 -18.60
CA SER A 4 8.70 4.84 -17.74
C SER A 4 7.21 5.23 -17.89
N ALA A 5 6.31 4.41 -17.34
CA ALA A 5 4.90 4.77 -17.25
C ALA A 5 4.66 6.03 -16.39
N TYR A 6 5.62 6.35 -15.50
CA TYR A 6 5.62 7.54 -14.65
C TYR A 6 6.24 8.78 -15.30
N CYS A 7 6.73 8.66 -16.54
CA CYS A 7 7.17 9.77 -17.39
C CYS A 7 5.96 10.37 -18.11
N VAL A 8 5.10 11.09 -17.38
CA VAL A 8 3.80 11.55 -17.87
C VAL A 8 3.94 12.84 -18.65
N ARG A 9 3.49 12.82 -19.91
CA ARG A 9 3.43 13.99 -20.80
C ARG A 9 2.07 14.71 -20.70
N ASP A 10 1.00 13.95 -20.51
CA ASP A 10 -0.36 14.48 -20.41
C ASP A 10 -1.26 13.43 -19.73
N TYR A 11 -2.33 13.86 -19.07
CA TYR A 11 -3.33 12.98 -18.46
C TYR A 11 -4.50 12.69 -19.40
N VAL A 12 -4.18 12.35 -20.64
CA VAL A 12 -5.14 11.89 -21.66
C VAL A 12 -4.78 10.48 -22.06
N VAL A 13 -5.77 9.58 -22.03
CA VAL A 13 -5.56 8.18 -22.41
C VAL A 13 -5.11 8.11 -23.88
N ALA A 14 -4.01 7.37 -24.11
CA ALA A 14 -3.44 7.22 -25.46
C ALA A 14 -4.46 6.63 -26.46
N ALA A 15 -4.40 7.11 -27.70
CA ALA A 15 -5.30 6.67 -28.75
C ALA A 15 -5.22 5.16 -29.02
N GLU A 16 -4.04 4.56 -28.87
CA GLU A 16 -3.78 3.12 -28.99
C GLU A 16 -4.53 2.28 -27.95
N LEU A 17 -4.89 2.88 -26.80
CA LEU A 17 -5.71 2.27 -25.74
C LEU A 17 -7.19 2.62 -25.88
N GLY A 18 -7.57 3.29 -26.99
CA GLY A 18 -8.95 3.69 -27.27
C GLY A 18 -9.35 5.08 -26.78
N GLY A 19 -8.40 5.83 -26.20
CA GLY A 19 -8.60 7.22 -25.80
C GLY A 19 -9.59 7.42 -24.63
N PRO A 20 -10.06 8.66 -24.41
CA PRO A 20 -10.97 8.99 -23.30
C PRO A 20 -12.31 8.23 -23.36
N ALA A 21 -12.80 7.89 -24.55
CA ALA A 21 -14.06 7.15 -24.69
C ALA A 21 -13.95 5.72 -24.15
N ALA A 22 -12.82 5.04 -24.41
CA ALA A 22 -12.57 3.70 -23.87
C ALA A 22 -12.39 3.72 -22.33
N LEU A 23 -11.75 4.75 -21.78
CA LEU A 23 -11.66 4.93 -20.33
C LEU A 23 -13.06 5.10 -19.70
N ALA A 24 -13.90 5.95 -20.28
CA ALA A 24 -15.26 6.17 -19.81
C ALA A 24 -16.09 4.87 -19.85
N GLN A 25 -15.96 4.09 -20.94
CA GLN A 25 -16.61 2.77 -21.05
C GLN A 25 -16.08 1.80 -19.98
N ALA A 26 -14.77 1.70 -19.81
CA ALA A 26 -14.17 0.83 -18.79
C ALA A 26 -14.65 1.18 -17.37
N ARG A 27 -14.70 2.48 -17.03
CA ARG A 27 -15.26 2.93 -15.75
C ARG A 27 -16.73 2.54 -15.58
N ALA A 28 -17.55 2.73 -16.62
CA ALA A 28 -18.96 2.35 -16.59
C ALA A 28 -19.15 0.84 -16.38
N GLU A 29 -18.34 0.01 -17.06
CA GLU A 29 -18.34 -1.45 -16.90
C GLU A 29 -17.90 -1.91 -15.50
N LEU A 30 -16.92 -1.25 -14.90
CA LEU A 30 -16.50 -1.50 -13.50
C LEU A 30 -17.63 -1.11 -12.54
N ASN A 31 -18.19 0.09 -12.67
CA ASN A 31 -19.24 0.59 -11.80
C ASN A 31 -20.52 -0.28 -11.89
N ALA A 32 -20.86 -0.81 -13.05
CA ALA A 32 -21.98 -1.75 -13.21
C ALA A 32 -21.78 -3.07 -12.42
N ARG A 33 -20.55 -3.39 -12.03
CA ARG A 33 -20.17 -4.54 -11.19
C ARG A 33 -19.92 -4.18 -9.73
N GLY A 34 -20.20 -2.93 -9.33
CA GLY A 34 -19.91 -2.42 -7.99
C GLY A 34 -18.43 -2.14 -7.71
N LEU A 35 -17.60 -2.11 -8.78
CA LEU A 35 -16.16 -1.82 -8.69
C LEU A 35 -15.91 -0.34 -8.97
N ARG A 36 -14.83 0.20 -8.40
CA ARG A 36 -14.37 1.57 -8.59
C ARG A 36 -13.07 1.61 -9.36
N LEU A 37 -12.89 2.64 -10.19
CA LEU A 37 -11.67 2.89 -10.95
C LEU A 37 -10.79 3.87 -10.19
N VAL A 38 -9.56 3.45 -9.88
CA VAL A 38 -8.50 4.32 -9.35
C VAL A 38 -7.44 4.52 -10.42
N LEU A 39 -7.01 5.77 -10.64
CA LEU A 39 -5.98 6.14 -11.61
C LEU A 39 -4.76 6.69 -10.88
N ASP A 40 -3.58 6.58 -11.53
CA ASP A 40 -2.35 7.20 -11.03
C ASP A 40 -2.30 8.70 -11.33
N PHE A 41 -1.77 9.46 -10.36
CA PHE A 41 -1.32 10.84 -10.52
C PHE A 41 0.14 10.96 -10.07
N VAL A 42 0.99 11.52 -10.91
CA VAL A 42 2.43 11.71 -10.67
C VAL A 42 2.69 13.18 -10.35
N PRO A 43 2.72 13.58 -9.07
CA PRO A 43 2.76 14.99 -8.69
C PRO A 43 4.17 15.60 -8.73
N ASN A 44 5.22 14.78 -8.58
CA ASN A 44 6.58 15.24 -8.33
C ASN A 44 7.32 15.68 -9.60
N HIS A 45 7.00 15.08 -10.74
CA HIS A 45 7.73 15.28 -11.98
C HIS A 45 6.85 15.04 -13.21
N VAL A 46 7.32 15.48 -14.37
CA VAL A 46 6.65 15.27 -15.65
C VAL A 46 7.67 14.89 -16.72
N ALA A 47 7.21 14.39 -17.86
CA ALA A 47 8.07 14.10 -19.01
C ALA A 47 8.87 15.34 -19.46
N ILE A 48 10.06 15.13 -19.99
CA ILE A 48 10.92 16.21 -20.52
C ILE A 48 10.21 17.03 -21.62
N ASP A 49 9.34 16.39 -22.40
CA ASP A 49 8.57 17.03 -23.48
C ASP A 49 7.16 17.49 -23.03
N HIS A 50 6.91 17.59 -21.74
CA HIS A 50 5.66 18.12 -21.20
C HIS A 50 5.45 19.57 -21.67
N PRO A 51 4.25 19.97 -22.12
CA PRO A 51 3.98 21.32 -22.63
C PRO A 51 4.38 22.45 -21.68
N TRP A 52 4.23 22.25 -20.37
CA TRP A 52 4.60 23.26 -19.36
C TRP A 52 6.08 23.62 -19.39
N ALA A 53 6.97 22.72 -19.83
CA ALA A 53 8.41 23.04 -19.92
C ALA A 53 8.72 24.28 -20.77
N LEU A 54 7.86 24.53 -21.79
CA LEU A 54 8.01 25.70 -22.68
C LEU A 54 7.00 26.82 -22.35
N GLN A 55 5.81 26.47 -21.88
CA GLN A 55 4.76 27.44 -21.61
C GLN A 55 4.89 28.11 -20.24
N HIS A 56 5.40 27.36 -19.26
CA HIS A 56 5.49 27.73 -17.85
C HIS A 56 6.80 27.24 -17.22
N PRO A 57 7.99 27.67 -17.71
CA PRO A 57 9.27 27.22 -17.18
C PRO A 57 9.44 27.53 -15.68
N GLU A 58 8.70 28.52 -15.14
CA GLU A 58 8.67 28.85 -13.73
C GLU A 58 8.01 27.79 -12.85
N TYR A 59 7.29 26.82 -13.43
CA TYR A 59 6.70 25.69 -12.69
C TYR A 59 7.72 24.64 -12.28
N PHE A 60 8.98 24.76 -12.73
CA PHE A 60 10.02 23.74 -12.54
C PHE A 60 11.18 24.22 -11.66
N ILE A 61 11.88 23.25 -11.09
CA ILE A 61 13.19 23.50 -10.48
C ILE A 61 14.19 23.75 -11.60
N ARG A 62 14.72 24.97 -11.65
CA ARG A 62 15.62 25.44 -12.71
C ARG A 62 17.10 25.27 -12.32
N GLY A 63 17.93 25.02 -13.33
CA GLY A 63 19.36 25.10 -13.27
C GLY A 63 19.93 26.20 -14.18
N SER A 64 21.24 26.30 -14.20
CA SER A 64 22.00 27.08 -15.14
C SER A 64 22.83 26.18 -16.09
N TYR A 65 23.36 26.73 -17.17
CA TYR A 65 24.31 26.00 -18.03
C TYR A 65 25.58 25.59 -17.28
N GLU A 66 25.98 26.33 -16.24
CA GLU A 66 27.05 25.93 -15.35
C GLU A 66 26.70 24.72 -14.52
N ASP A 67 25.47 24.65 -13.99
CA ASP A 67 24.95 23.48 -13.29
C ASP A 67 24.91 22.25 -14.19
N LEU A 68 24.42 22.41 -15.42
CA LEU A 68 24.37 21.33 -16.41
C LEU A 68 25.80 20.85 -16.78
N ALA A 69 26.75 21.76 -16.94
CA ALA A 69 28.14 21.40 -17.24
C ALA A 69 28.81 20.66 -16.06
N ARG A 70 28.50 21.05 -14.82
CA ARG A 70 29.05 20.46 -13.59
C ARG A 70 28.41 19.13 -13.22
N ALA A 71 27.11 19.00 -13.44
CA ALA A 71 26.30 17.83 -13.04
C ALA A 71 25.33 17.41 -14.16
N PRO A 72 25.84 16.88 -15.29
CA PRO A 72 25.04 16.59 -16.48
C PRO A 72 23.99 15.48 -16.27
N ASN A 73 24.09 14.69 -15.18
CA ASN A 73 23.09 13.69 -14.82
C ASN A 73 21.96 14.27 -13.95
N ASP A 74 22.14 15.46 -13.37
CA ASP A 74 21.16 16.09 -12.49
C ASP A 74 20.29 17.11 -13.24
N PHE A 75 20.73 17.55 -14.41
CA PHE A 75 20.07 18.60 -15.19
C PHE A 75 19.97 18.22 -16.67
N VAL A 76 19.00 18.84 -17.34
CA VAL A 76 18.77 18.69 -18.79
C VAL A 76 18.43 20.04 -19.42
N ASP A 77 18.94 20.26 -20.64
CA ASP A 77 18.52 21.38 -21.49
C ASP A 77 17.26 20.97 -22.30
N VAL A 78 16.22 21.75 -22.16
CA VAL A 78 15.00 21.62 -22.95
C VAL A 78 14.80 22.92 -23.74
N LYS A 79 15.28 22.93 -24.97
CA LYS A 79 15.16 24.06 -25.89
C LYS A 79 15.67 25.41 -25.35
N GLY A 80 16.78 25.40 -24.63
CA GLY A 80 17.44 26.59 -24.11
C GLY A 80 17.09 26.93 -22.65
N GLU A 81 16.22 26.14 -22.04
CA GLU A 81 15.91 26.20 -20.59
C GLU A 81 16.51 25.00 -19.88
N VAL A 82 17.23 25.22 -18.80
CA VAL A 82 17.85 24.15 -18.00
C VAL A 82 16.97 23.81 -16.81
N PHE A 83 16.57 22.56 -16.70
CA PHE A 83 15.75 22.02 -15.61
C PHE A 83 16.48 20.93 -14.85
N ALA A 84 16.18 20.79 -13.57
CA ALA A 84 16.60 19.63 -12.80
C ALA A 84 15.77 18.40 -13.20
N HIS A 85 16.41 17.23 -13.24
CA HIS A 85 15.70 15.96 -13.32
C HIS A 85 14.90 15.71 -12.04
N GLY A 86 13.77 14.97 -12.16
CA GLY A 86 12.99 14.49 -11.03
C GLY A 86 13.84 13.58 -10.14
N ARG A 87 13.69 13.70 -8.81
CA ARG A 87 14.41 12.86 -7.85
C ARG A 87 13.75 12.80 -6.49
N ASP A 88 14.11 11.81 -5.71
CA ASP A 88 13.99 11.81 -4.27
C ASP A 88 15.31 12.25 -3.58
N PRO A 89 15.33 12.48 -2.25
CA PRO A 89 16.52 12.96 -1.55
C PRO A 89 17.64 11.93 -1.40
N TYR A 90 17.41 10.63 -1.69
CA TYR A 90 18.33 9.54 -1.34
C TYR A 90 18.91 8.79 -2.55
N PHE A 91 18.26 8.85 -3.71
CA PHE A 91 18.66 8.11 -4.91
C PHE A 91 19.06 9.02 -6.06
N PRO A 92 19.75 8.48 -7.08
CA PRO A 92 20.08 9.25 -8.29
C PRO A 92 18.80 9.78 -8.98
N PRO A 93 18.90 10.91 -9.68
CA PRO A 93 17.77 11.49 -10.40
C PRO A 93 17.29 10.60 -11.55
N TRP A 94 16.00 10.71 -11.88
CA TRP A 94 15.38 10.02 -13.00
C TRP A 94 15.57 10.79 -14.29
N GLY A 95 16.42 10.28 -15.18
CA GLY A 95 16.90 10.99 -16.37
C GLY A 95 15.87 11.17 -17.50
N ASP A 96 14.65 10.65 -17.36
CA ASP A 96 13.56 10.75 -18.35
C ASP A 96 12.50 11.80 -17.97
N VAL A 97 12.63 12.46 -16.82
CA VAL A 97 11.65 13.42 -16.30
C VAL A 97 12.30 14.72 -15.80
N ILE A 98 11.50 15.77 -15.65
CA ILE A 98 11.89 17.07 -15.08
C ILE A 98 11.06 17.37 -13.84
N GLN A 99 11.73 17.97 -12.83
CA GLN A 99 11.19 18.23 -11.50
C GLN A 99 10.29 19.45 -11.49
N VAL A 100 9.04 19.29 -11.03
CA VAL A 100 8.17 20.43 -10.76
C VAL A 100 8.56 21.15 -9.47
N ASN A 101 8.21 22.42 -9.35
CA ASN A 101 8.44 23.22 -8.15
C ASN A 101 7.15 23.33 -7.31
N ALA A 102 7.02 22.45 -6.30
CA ALA A 102 5.86 22.41 -5.41
C ALA A 102 5.68 23.70 -4.58
N PHE A 103 6.69 24.60 -4.52
CA PHE A 103 6.57 25.89 -3.83
C PHE A 103 6.04 26.98 -4.76
N ASN A 104 5.94 26.76 -6.06
CA ASN A 104 5.38 27.71 -7.00
C ASN A 104 3.84 27.71 -6.95
N ALA A 105 3.23 28.85 -6.66
CA ALA A 105 1.77 28.97 -6.54
C ALA A 105 1.04 28.71 -7.87
N GLY A 106 1.63 29.06 -9.01
CA GLY A 106 1.08 28.79 -10.34
C GLY A 106 1.04 27.29 -10.62
N LEU A 107 2.10 26.56 -10.26
CA LEU A 107 2.11 25.09 -10.38
C LEU A 107 1.01 24.47 -9.51
N ARG A 108 0.85 24.90 -8.24
CA ARG A 108 -0.20 24.36 -7.36
C ARG A 108 -1.60 24.55 -7.95
N ALA A 109 -1.87 25.74 -8.53
CA ALA A 109 -3.13 26.00 -9.21
C ALA A 109 -3.32 25.08 -10.43
N ALA A 110 -2.30 24.95 -11.30
CA ALA A 110 -2.35 24.08 -12.46
C ALA A 110 -2.50 22.60 -12.08
N ALA A 111 -1.88 22.15 -10.99
CA ALA A 111 -2.04 20.81 -10.45
C ALA A 111 -3.47 20.56 -9.94
N ILE A 112 -4.10 21.51 -9.28
CA ILE A 112 -5.52 21.43 -8.84
C ILE A 112 -6.42 21.24 -10.06
N ASP A 113 -6.22 22.01 -11.12
CA ASP A 113 -7.01 21.90 -12.35
C ASP A 113 -6.81 20.54 -13.05
N THR A 114 -5.57 20.08 -13.13
CA THR A 114 -5.22 18.77 -13.67
C THR A 114 -5.90 17.65 -12.88
N VAL A 115 -5.74 17.64 -11.56
CA VAL A 115 -6.30 16.60 -10.69
C VAL A 115 -7.84 16.65 -10.67
N THR A 116 -8.44 17.85 -10.77
CA THR A 116 -9.89 17.97 -10.96
C THR A 116 -10.35 17.30 -12.26
N THR A 117 -9.59 17.46 -13.33
CA THR A 117 -9.89 16.80 -14.63
C THR A 117 -9.76 15.29 -14.56
N ILE A 118 -8.74 14.78 -13.82
CA ILE A 118 -8.58 13.33 -13.59
C ILE A 118 -9.74 12.81 -12.73
N ALA A 119 -10.12 13.51 -11.65
CA ALA A 119 -11.20 13.14 -10.75
C ALA A 119 -12.56 13.01 -11.44
N ALA A 120 -12.81 13.77 -12.50
CA ALA A 120 -14.01 13.62 -13.33
C ALA A 120 -14.06 12.26 -14.07
N GLN A 121 -12.93 11.57 -14.25
CA GLN A 121 -12.78 10.34 -15.05
C GLN A 121 -12.60 9.08 -14.21
N CYS A 122 -12.46 9.19 -12.88
CA CYS A 122 -12.20 8.06 -11.98
C CYS A 122 -12.98 8.18 -10.67
N ASP A 123 -12.80 7.20 -9.79
CA ASP A 123 -13.43 7.16 -8.46
C ASP A 123 -12.39 7.36 -7.35
N GLY A 124 -11.12 7.38 -7.71
CA GLY A 124 -10.01 7.65 -6.81
C GLY A 124 -8.70 7.84 -7.55
N MET A 125 -7.69 8.34 -6.84
CA MET A 125 -6.34 8.53 -7.37
C MET A 125 -5.30 7.95 -6.42
N ARG A 126 -4.36 7.19 -6.96
CA ARG A 126 -3.10 6.86 -6.29
C ARG A 126 -2.08 7.94 -6.66
N CYS A 127 -1.57 8.64 -5.66
CA CYS A 127 -0.58 9.69 -5.84
C CYS A 127 0.82 9.12 -5.65
N ASP A 128 1.58 9.11 -6.73
CA ASP A 128 2.95 8.62 -6.80
C ASP A 128 3.87 9.43 -5.89
N MET A 129 4.69 8.73 -5.07
CA MET A 129 5.70 9.36 -4.20
C MET A 129 5.18 10.60 -3.46
N ALA A 130 3.97 10.51 -2.87
CA ALA A 130 3.24 11.67 -2.33
C ALA A 130 4.02 12.48 -1.29
N MET A 131 4.88 11.82 -0.50
CA MET A 131 5.69 12.46 0.54
C MET A 131 6.74 13.41 -0.01
N LEU A 132 7.12 13.32 -1.29
CA LEU A 132 8.10 14.23 -1.89
C LEU A 132 7.61 15.68 -1.98
N LEU A 133 6.28 15.88 -1.93
CA LEU A 133 5.63 17.19 -2.00
C LEU A 133 5.36 17.81 -0.62
N LEU A 134 5.64 17.10 0.48
CA LEU A 134 5.63 17.68 1.83
C LEU A 134 6.69 18.78 1.90
N ASN A 135 6.33 19.92 2.45
CA ASN A 135 7.20 21.11 2.44
C ASN A 135 8.59 20.84 3.03
N ASP A 136 8.69 20.08 4.13
CA ASP A 136 9.97 19.76 4.77
C ASP A 136 10.85 18.87 3.88
N ILE A 137 10.25 17.90 3.21
CA ILE A 137 10.96 16.99 2.29
C ILE A 137 11.40 17.76 1.04
N PHE A 138 10.50 18.56 0.48
CA PHE A 138 10.77 19.35 -0.72
C PHE A 138 11.87 20.38 -0.48
N GLU A 139 11.81 21.14 0.62
CA GLU A 139 12.82 22.13 1.00
C GLU A 139 14.20 21.47 1.23
N ARG A 140 14.22 20.32 1.94
CA ARG A 140 15.46 19.56 2.16
C ARG A 140 16.08 19.06 0.87
N THR A 141 15.27 18.66 -0.12
CA THR A 141 15.74 18.15 -1.41
C THR A 141 16.26 19.27 -2.30
N TRP A 142 15.55 20.40 -2.36
CA TRP A 142 15.77 21.45 -3.36
C TRP A 142 16.39 22.74 -2.80
N SER A 143 16.35 22.94 -1.49
CA SER A 143 16.94 24.08 -0.79
C SER A 143 16.58 25.42 -1.46
N ALA A 144 17.57 26.29 -1.70
CA ALA A 144 17.37 27.60 -2.32
C ALA A 144 16.75 27.57 -3.74
N ARG A 145 16.84 26.45 -4.45
CA ARG A 145 16.24 26.30 -5.79
C ARG A 145 14.71 26.24 -5.75
N ALA A 146 14.13 25.78 -4.64
CA ALA A 146 12.68 25.76 -4.43
C ALA A 146 12.08 27.17 -4.27
N GLY A 147 12.89 28.15 -3.87
CA GLY A 147 12.42 29.48 -3.53
C GLY A 147 11.78 29.57 -2.13
N ARG A 148 10.82 30.47 -1.95
CA ARG A 148 10.18 30.68 -0.66
C ARG A 148 9.20 29.57 -0.33
N ARG A 149 9.39 28.92 0.82
CA ARG A 149 8.47 27.89 1.36
C ARG A 149 7.06 28.47 1.55
N PRO A 150 6.01 27.81 1.05
CA PRO A 150 4.62 28.15 1.31
C PRO A 150 4.24 27.94 2.79
N THR A 151 3.18 28.60 3.23
CA THR A 151 2.64 28.45 4.60
C THR A 151 1.74 27.22 4.75
N THR A 152 1.19 26.71 3.65
CA THR A 152 0.33 25.53 3.60
C THR A 152 1.04 24.38 2.92
N GLU A 153 0.73 23.16 3.29
CA GLU A 153 1.21 21.98 2.59
C GLU A 153 0.58 21.86 1.19
N TYR A 154 1.32 21.27 0.26
CA TYR A 154 0.85 21.04 -1.12
C TYR A 154 -0.50 20.30 -1.15
N TRP A 155 -0.60 19.23 -0.35
CA TRP A 155 -1.79 18.39 -0.31
C TRP A 155 -2.98 19.05 0.39
N GLN A 156 -2.73 19.91 1.39
CA GLN A 156 -3.77 20.69 2.06
C GLN A 156 -4.41 21.73 1.14
N ASP A 157 -3.69 22.22 0.13
CA ASP A 157 -4.25 23.08 -0.92
C ASP A 157 -5.01 22.24 -1.97
N LEU A 158 -4.44 21.12 -2.41
CA LEU A 158 -4.95 20.34 -3.55
C LEU A 158 -6.18 19.49 -3.19
N ILE A 159 -6.08 18.64 -2.17
CA ILE A 159 -7.13 17.65 -1.86
C ILE A 159 -8.47 18.29 -1.55
N PRO A 160 -8.56 19.32 -0.66
CA PRO A 160 -9.84 19.98 -0.38
C PRO A 160 -10.42 20.67 -1.61
N ALA A 161 -9.59 21.30 -2.45
CA ALA A 161 -10.05 21.98 -3.66
C ALA A 161 -10.67 21.00 -4.67
N VAL A 162 -10.10 19.80 -4.82
CA VAL A 162 -10.64 18.75 -5.70
C VAL A 162 -11.89 18.13 -5.10
N LYS A 163 -11.88 17.79 -3.79
CA LYS A 163 -13.05 17.20 -3.10
C LYS A 163 -14.24 18.17 -3.04
N ALA A 164 -14.03 19.49 -3.10
CA ALA A 164 -15.12 20.46 -3.21
C ALA A 164 -15.94 20.28 -4.52
N LYS A 165 -15.31 19.76 -5.59
CA LYS A 165 -15.98 19.50 -6.89
C LYS A 165 -16.36 18.01 -7.06
N HIS A 166 -15.60 17.11 -6.46
CA HIS A 166 -15.71 15.65 -6.53
C HIS A 166 -15.64 15.06 -5.11
N PRO A 167 -16.70 15.17 -4.28
CA PRO A 167 -16.64 14.85 -2.86
C PRO A 167 -16.34 13.36 -2.56
N ASP A 168 -16.70 12.46 -3.45
CA ASP A 168 -16.56 11.02 -3.28
C ASP A 168 -15.23 10.44 -3.81
N VAL A 169 -14.37 11.30 -4.40
CA VAL A 169 -13.08 10.84 -4.92
C VAL A 169 -12.12 10.50 -3.78
N LEU A 170 -11.50 9.31 -3.89
CA LEU A 170 -10.52 8.84 -2.92
C LEU A 170 -9.10 9.28 -3.31
N PHE A 171 -8.29 9.62 -2.29
CA PHE A 171 -6.86 9.87 -2.45
C PHE A 171 -6.06 8.82 -1.70
N ILE A 172 -5.21 8.10 -2.43
CA ILE A 172 -4.32 7.06 -1.90
C ILE A 172 -2.88 7.53 -2.08
N ALA A 173 -2.15 7.68 -0.98
CA ALA A 173 -0.74 8.07 -1.04
C ALA A 173 0.15 6.84 -1.19
N GLU A 174 1.04 6.87 -2.17
CA GLU A 174 2.29 6.14 -2.02
C GLU A 174 3.14 6.85 -0.98
N ALA A 175 3.48 6.12 0.10
CA ALA A 175 4.11 6.67 1.29
C ALA A 175 5.31 5.82 1.73
N TYR A 176 6.40 6.50 2.09
CA TYR A 176 7.62 5.91 2.65
C TYR A 176 8.10 6.73 3.85
N TRP A 177 9.11 6.23 4.55
CA TRP A 177 9.88 6.91 5.60
C TRP A 177 9.05 7.26 6.84
N ASP A 178 8.05 6.45 7.17
CA ASP A 178 7.13 6.67 8.31
C ASP A 178 6.31 7.98 8.20
N LEU A 179 6.01 8.43 6.98
CA LEU A 179 5.26 9.66 6.71
C LEU A 179 3.76 9.42 6.43
N GLU A 180 3.28 8.18 6.61
CA GLU A 180 1.89 7.80 6.37
C GLU A 180 0.93 8.64 7.20
N TYR A 181 1.22 8.80 8.51
CA TYR A 181 0.38 9.59 9.41
C TYR A 181 0.33 11.06 9.00
N GLU A 182 1.47 11.65 8.64
CA GLU A 182 1.54 13.04 8.17
C GLU A 182 0.73 13.22 6.88
N LEU A 183 0.83 12.32 5.92
CA LEU A 183 0.03 12.35 4.69
C LEU A 183 -1.47 12.21 4.98
N MET A 184 -1.86 11.36 5.93
CA MET A 184 -3.25 11.26 6.40
C MET A 184 -3.76 12.58 6.99
N GLN A 185 -2.93 13.33 7.75
CA GLN A 185 -3.27 14.65 8.26
C GLN A 185 -3.34 15.71 7.16
N ASN A 186 -2.69 15.48 6.03
CA ASN A 186 -2.74 16.31 4.83
C ASN A 186 -3.94 16.02 3.91
N GLY A 187 -4.82 15.07 4.27
CA GLY A 187 -6.09 14.82 3.60
C GLY A 187 -6.20 13.53 2.80
N PHE A 188 -5.17 12.71 2.75
CA PHE A 188 -5.25 11.40 2.11
C PHE A 188 -6.21 10.48 2.85
N ASP A 189 -7.03 9.76 2.11
CA ASP A 189 -7.96 8.77 2.66
C ASP A 189 -7.22 7.49 3.06
N TYR A 190 -6.22 7.09 2.26
CA TYR A 190 -5.38 5.91 2.48
C TYR A 190 -3.91 6.19 2.18
N CYS A 191 -3.01 5.45 2.85
CA CYS A 191 -1.58 5.45 2.59
C CYS A 191 -1.03 4.03 2.48
N TYR A 192 -0.04 3.81 1.62
CA TYR A 192 0.65 2.51 1.51
C TYR A 192 1.32 2.13 2.83
N ASP A 193 1.19 0.85 3.23
CA ASP A 193 1.86 0.27 4.40
C ASP A 193 3.18 -0.42 3.99
N LYS A 194 4.12 0.37 3.50
CA LYS A 194 5.45 -0.15 3.15
C LYS A 194 6.17 -0.72 4.36
N ARG A 195 5.92 -0.16 5.54
CA ARG A 195 6.58 -0.58 6.77
C ARG A 195 6.19 -2.00 7.20
N LEU A 196 4.93 -2.40 7.03
CA LEU A 196 4.54 -3.79 7.30
C LEU A 196 5.18 -4.75 6.29
N TYR A 197 5.21 -4.37 5.00
CA TYR A 197 5.91 -5.14 3.98
C TYR A 197 7.38 -5.38 4.36
N ASP A 198 8.12 -4.32 4.70
CA ASP A 198 9.53 -4.42 5.07
C ASP A 198 9.75 -5.33 6.29
N ARG A 199 8.88 -5.24 7.29
CA ARG A 199 8.92 -6.09 8.48
C ARG A 199 8.65 -7.56 8.17
N LEU A 200 7.71 -7.86 7.29
CA LEU A 200 7.43 -9.23 6.85
C LEU A 200 8.60 -9.83 6.05
N VAL A 201 9.33 -9.01 5.30
CA VAL A 201 10.48 -9.45 4.51
C VAL A 201 11.72 -9.65 5.39
N HIS A 202 12.04 -8.68 6.24
CA HIS A 202 13.38 -8.53 6.86
C HIS A 202 13.42 -8.73 8.37
N ASP A 203 12.28 -8.53 9.05
CA ASP A 203 12.22 -8.52 10.51
C ASP A 203 11.61 -9.82 11.08
N ASN A 204 11.38 -9.82 12.38
CA ASN A 204 10.78 -10.91 13.13
C ASN A 204 9.30 -10.63 13.51
N ALA A 205 8.65 -11.63 14.09
CA ALA A 205 7.25 -11.53 14.53
C ALA A 205 7.00 -10.40 15.55
N GLU A 206 7.97 -10.08 16.44
CA GLU A 206 7.84 -8.98 17.40
C GLU A 206 7.76 -7.62 16.69
N SER A 207 8.55 -7.40 15.66
CA SER A 207 8.48 -6.18 14.84
C SER A 207 7.13 -6.05 14.12
N VAL A 208 6.61 -7.16 13.56
CA VAL A 208 5.27 -7.19 12.94
C VAL A 208 4.20 -6.89 14.00
N ARG A 209 4.27 -7.53 15.16
CA ARG A 209 3.34 -7.29 16.26
C ARG A 209 3.37 -5.84 16.73
N ALA A 210 4.56 -5.28 16.90
CA ALA A 210 4.74 -3.88 17.31
C ALA A 210 4.08 -2.91 16.30
N HIS A 211 4.16 -3.19 15.00
CA HIS A 211 3.46 -2.41 13.98
C HIS A 211 1.93 -2.47 14.14
N LEU A 212 1.40 -3.65 14.47
CA LEU A 212 -0.03 -3.86 14.66
C LEU A 212 -0.57 -3.30 15.99
N THR A 213 0.24 -2.73 16.87
CA THR A 213 -0.22 -2.03 18.10
C THR A 213 -0.69 -0.60 17.85
N ALA A 214 -0.51 -0.06 16.64
CA ALA A 214 -1.00 1.27 16.29
C ALA A 214 -2.53 1.36 16.45
N GLY A 215 -3.06 2.57 16.67
CA GLY A 215 -4.49 2.81 16.80
C GLY A 215 -5.28 2.40 15.54
N LEU A 216 -6.50 1.93 15.72
CA LEU A 216 -7.34 1.46 14.61
C LEU A 216 -7.60 2.54 13.58
N ASP A 217 -7.86 3.78 13.99
CA ASP A 217 -8.06 4.93 13.08
C ASP A 217 -6.90 5.13 12.08
N TYR A 218 -5.68 4.79 12.51
CA TYR A 218 -4.52 4.80 11.64
C TYR A 218 -4.47 3.54 10.78
N GLN A 219 -4.66 2.36 11.38
CA GLN A 219 -4.56 1.07 10.69
C GLN A 219 -5.61 0.90 9.58
N ASP A 220 -6.83 1.38 9.80
CA ASP A 220 -7.94 1.30 8.83
C ASP A 220 -7.67 2.12 7.56
N ARG A 221 -6.75 3.06 7.64
CA ARG A 221 -6.35 3.92 6.51
C ARG A 221 -5.06 3.48 5.83
N LEU A 222 -4.55 2.30 6.15
CA LEU A 222 -3.40 1.70 5.49
C LEU A 222 -3.82 0.81 4.33
N VAL A 223 -3.05 0.84 3.23
CA VAL A 223 -3.15 -0.11 2.11
C VAL A 223 -2.03 -1.11 2.25
N ARG A 224 -2.37 -2.35 2.60
CA ARG A 224 -1.44 -3.43 2.90
C ARG A 224 -1.18 -4.32 1.71
N PHE A 225 0.08 -4.72 1.53
CA PHE A 225 0.51 -5.55 0.41
C PHE A 225 1.73 -6.40 0.78
N ILE A 226 1.97 -7.44 0.00
CA ILE A 226 3.20 -8.24 0.04
C ILE A 226 3.98 -8.15 -1.27
N GLU A 227 3.45 -7.49 -2.27
CA GLU A 227 4.12 -7.05 -3.49
C GLU A 227 3.33 -5.91 -4.15
N ASN A 228 4.00 -5.17 -5.00
CA ASN A 228 3.43 -4.21 -5.94
C ASN A 228 4.32 -4.13 -7.18
N HIS A 229 4.09 -3.16 -8.07
CA HIS A 229 4.89 -3.02 -9.29
C HIS A 229 6.35 -2.55 -9.04
N ASP A 230 6.64 -1.96 -7.88
CA ASP A 230 7.98 -1.48 -7.50
C ASP A 230 8.77 -2.48 -6.66
N GLU A 231 8.07 -3.36 -5.93
CA GLU A 231 8.71 -4.37 -5.10
C GLU A 231 9.01 -5.66 -5.87
N PRO A 232 9.94 -6.49 -5.38
CA PRO A 232 10.07 -7.86 -5.88
C PRO A 232 8.77 -8.64 -5.74
N ARG A 233 8.56 -9.63 -6.61
CA ARG A 233 7.36 -10.48 -6.59
C ARG A 233 7.29 -11.27 -5.29
N ALA A 234 6.09 -11.42 -4.71
CA ALA A 234 5.88 -12.12 -3.45
C ALA A 234 6.39 -13.57 -3.50
N ALA A 235 6.08 -14.30 -4.56
CA ALA A 235 6.53 -15.68 -4.74
C ALA A 235 8.06 -15.85 -4.85
N ALA A 236 8.80 -14.76 -5.11
CA ALA A 236 10.26 -14.73 -5.07
C ALA A 236 10.81 -14.30 -3.70
N THR A 237 10.10 -13.39 -3.02
CA THR A 237 10.52 -12.79 -1.74
C THR A 237 10.15 -13.65 -0.54
N PHE A 238 9.01 -14.33 -0.60
CA PHE A 238 8.44 -15.15 0.47
C PHE A 238 8.33 -16.62 0.01
N PRO A 239 9.44 -17.37 -0.08
CA PRO A 239 9.39 -18.71 -0.64
C PRO A 239 8.54 -19.68 0.18
N GLY A 240 7.73 -20.50 -0.49
CA GLY A 240 6.93 -21.57 0.12
C GLY A 240 5.92 -21.07 1.14
N GLN A 241 5.88 -21.67 2.33
CA GLN A 241 4.91 -21.33 3.38
C GLN A 241 5.00 -19.89 3.90
N LYS A 242 6.13 -19.21 3.71
CA LYS A 242 6.31 -17.81 4.10
C LYS A 242 5.33 -16.89 3.34
N GLU A 243 5.05 -17.17 2.06
CA GLU A 243 4.08 -16.38 1.29
C GLU A 243 2.66 -16.54 1.84
N TYR A 244 2.26 -17.76 2.20
CA TYR A 244 0.95 -18.03 2.80
C TYR A 244 0.79 -17.27 4.13
N ALA A 245 1.80 -17.33 4.99
CA ALA A 245 1.79 -16.61 6.27
C ALA A 245 1.70 -15.09 6.07
N ALA A 246 2.52 -14.52 5.18
CA ALA A 246 2.51 -13.09 4.87
C ALA A 246 1.17 -12.63 4.26
N ALA A 247 0.60 -13.43 3.34
CA ALA A 247 -0.71 -13.17 2.74
C ALA A 247 -1.83 -13.18 3.80
N VAL A 248 -1.82 -14.14 4.74
CA VAL A 248 -2.78 -14.18 5.85
C VAL A 248 -2.67 -12.92 6.71
N VAL A 249 -1.45 -12.48 7.05
CA VAL A 249 -1.25 -11.25 7.84
C VAL A 249 -1.86 -10.05 7.13
N VAL A 250 -1.48 -9.77 5.90
CA VAL A 250 -1.94 -8.54 5.21
C VAL A 250 -3.43 -8.62 4.86
N ALA A 251 -3.94 -9.80 4.49
CA ALA A 251 -5.33 -9.96 4.09
C ALA A 251 -6.31 -9.80 5.27
N SER A 252 -5.95 -10.27 6.47
CA SER A 252 -6.87 -10.31 7.62
C SER A 252 -6.59 -9.24 8.70
N ALA A 253 -5.54 -8.43 8.58
CA ALA A 253 -5.34 -7.24 9.42
C ALA A 253 -6.27 -6.09 8.98
N PRO A 254 -6.53 -5.04 9.80
CA PRO A 254 -7.32 -3.87 9.41
C PRO A 254 -6.77 -3.12 8.18
N GLY A 255 -7.58 -2.29 7.53
CA GLY A 255 -7.19 -1.48 6.37
C GLY A 255 -7.48 -2.10 5.02
N ALA A 256 -7.20 -1.38 3.94
CA ALA A 256 -7.34 -1.83 2.56
C ALA A 256 -6.23 -2.82 2.16
N LYS A 257 -6.48 -3.63 1.12
CA LYS A 257 -5.53 -4.64 0.61
C LYS A 257 -5.24 -4.36 -0.86
N LEU A 258 -3.97 -4.36 -1.22
CA LEU A 258 -3.52 -4.28 -2.59
C LEU A 258 -3.05 -5.67 -3.03
N ILE A 259 -3.66 -6.18 -4.07
CA ILE A 259 -3.25 -7.42 -4.75
C ILE A 259 -2.74 -7.03 -6.14
N TYR A 260 -1.49 -7.31 -6.41
CA TYR A 260 -0.87 -6.97 -7.68
C TYR A 260 -1.18 -8.02 -8.76
N ASP A 261 -1.32 -7.58 -10.02
CA ASP A 261 -1.57 -8.48 -11.15
C ASP A 261 -0.51 -9.59 -11.24
N GLY A 262 -0.96 -10.85 -11.19
CA GLY A 262 -0.12 -12.03 -11.19
C GLY A 262 0.33 -12.52 -9.79
N GLN A 263 -0.03 -11.84 -8.70
CA GLN A 263 0.25 -12.32 -7.34
C GLN A 263 -0.48 -13.63 -7.06
N ILE A 264 -1.75 -13.69 -7.39
CA ILE A 264 -2.59 -14.89 -7.18
C ILE A 264 -2.03 -16.10 -7.93
N GLU A 265 -1.45 -15.88 -9.10
CA GLU A 265 -0.84 -16.91 -9.93
C GLU A 265 0.61 -17.25 -9.54
N GLY A 266 1.15 -16.63 -8.49
CA GLY A 266 2.50 -16.90 -8.01
C GLY A 266 3.60 -16.49 -8.99
N ARG A 267 3.43 -15.37 -9.72
CA ARG A 267 4.45 -14.85 -10.65
C ARG A 267 5.71 -14.46 -9.91
N LYS A 268 6.89 -14.80 -10.46
CA LYS A 268 8.21 -14.61 -9.83
C LYS A 268 9.06 -13.54 -10.50
N VAL A 269 8.78 -13.25 -11.78
CA VAL A 269 9.57 -12.29 -12.54
C VAL A 269 9.03 -10.88 -12.31
N LYS A 270 9.84 -10.02 -11.67
CA LYS A 270 9.57 -8.58 -11.57
C LYS A 270 9.78 -7.95 -12.94
N LEU A 271 8.78 -7.23 -13.43
CA LEU A 271 8.89 -6.49 -14.68
C LEU A 271 9.48 -5.10 -14.43
N PRO A 272 10.44 -4.63 -15.24
CA PRO A 272 10.78 -3.22 -15.29
C PRO A 272 9.56 -2.39 -15.72
N VAL A 273 9.36 -1.23 -15.11
CA VAL A 273 8.20 -0.34 -15.33
C VAL A 273 8.03 0.14 -16.79
N PHE A 274 9.07 0.03 -17.61
CA PHE A 274 9.05 0.41 -19.03
C PHE A 274 8.78 -0.76 -19.99
N LEU A 275 8.54 -1.98 -19.49
CA LEU A 275 8.20 -3.13 -20.35
C LEU A 275 6.68 -3.26 -20.52
N ALA A 276 6.24 -3.35 -21.78
CA ALA A 276 4.83 -3.50 -22.11
C ALA A 276 4.32 -4.95 -22.03
N ARG A 277 5.20 -5.95 -21.90
CA ARG A 277 4.84 -7.38 -21.91
C ARG A 277 5.67 -8.16 -20.90
N ARG A 278 5.00 -9.03 -20.16
CA ARG A 278 5.65 -10.00 -19.27
C ARG A 278 6.02 -11.28 -20.00
N PRO A 279 7.09 -11.99 -19.56
CA PRO A 279 7.37 -13.34 -20.03
C PRO A 279 6.25 -14.29 -19.60
N PRO A 280 6.02 -15.38 -20.35
CA PRO A 280 5.11 -16.44 -19.92
C PRO A 280 5.68 -17.15 -18.68
N GLU A 281 4.89 -17.25 -17.64
CA GLU A 281 5.15 -18.02 -16.43
C GLU A 281 3.94 -18.93 -16.17
N PRO A 282 4.12 -20.23 -15.90
CA PRO A 282 3.01 -21.10 -15.53
C PRO A 282 2.42 -20.62 -14.18
N PRO A 283 1.09 -20.65 -14.01
CA PRO A 283 0.49 -20.36 -12.72
C PRO A 283 0.79 -21.45 -11.70
N ASP A 284 0.86 -21.04 -10.44
CA ASP A 284 0.86 -21.95 -9.29
C ASP A 284 -0.61 -22.17 -8.86
N ASP A 285 -1.16 -23.33 -9.26
CA ASP A 285 -2.58 -23.63 -9.03
C ASP A 285 -2.92 -23.82 -7.54
N GLU A 286 -1.96 -24.32 -6.73
CA GLU A 286 -2.12 -24.51 -5.29
C GLU A 286 -2.19 -23.12 -4.60
N LEU A 287 -1.26 -22.25 -4.89
CA LEU A 287 -1.25 -20.89 -4.38
C LEU A 287 -2.50 -20.12 -4.83
N ALA A 288 -2.91 -20.26 -6.10
CA ALA A 288 -4.12 -19.63 -6.60
C ALA A 288 -5.39 -20.13 -5.91
N ALA A 289 -5.46 -21.41 -5.56
CA ALA A 289 -6.57 -21.96 -4.77
C ALA A 289 -6.59 -21.40 -3.36
N PHE A 290 -5.42 -21.29 -2.72
CA PHE A 290 -5.29 -20.66 -1.41
C PHE A 290 -5.75 -19.20 -1.42
N TYR A 291 -5.26 -18.36 -2.36
CA TYR A 291 -5.68 -16.97 -2.45
C TYR A 291 -7.20 -16.84 -2.66
N ARG A 292 -7.79 -17.67 -3.52
CA ARG A 292 -9.26 -17.68 -3.69
C ARG A 292 -9.99 -17.98 -2.38
N SER A 293 -9.52 -18.97 -1.62
CA SER A 293 -10.11 -19.31 -0.32
C SER A 293 -9.94 -18.18 0.69
N LEU A 294 -8.75 -17.62 0.80
CA LEU A 294 -8.43 -16.51 1.71
C LEU A 294 -9.28 -15.28 1.39
N LEU A 295 -9.32 -14.84 0.12
CA LEU A 295 -10.08 -13.68 -0.32
C LEU A 295 -11.59 -13.86 -0.11
N ASN A 296 -12.13 -15.06 -0.38
CA ASN A 296 -13.53 -15.38 -0.09
C ASN A 296 -13.84 -15.30 1.42
N THR A 297 -12.91 -15.76 2.26
CA THR A 297 -13.08 -15.70 3.71
C THR A 297 -13.11 -14.27 4.24
N ILE A 298 -12.17 -13.44 3.80
CA ILE A 298 -12.08 -12.02 4.25
C ILE A 298 -13.10 -11.10 3.58
N HIS A 299 -13.86 -11.59 2.60
CA HIS A 299 -14.95 -10.82 1.99
C HIS A 299 -16.16 -10.62 2.94
N ALA A 300 -16.25 -11.40 4.02
CA ALA A 300 -17.32 -11.26 5.00
C ALA A 300 -17.26 -9.91 5.73
N ASP A 301 -18.43 -9.35 6.06
CA ASP A 301 -18.59 -8.06 6.76
C ASP A 301 -17.78 -8.00 8.06
N LEU A 302 -17.58 -9.15 8.71
CA LEU A 302 -16.75 -9.30 9.89
C LEU A 302 -15.37 -8.61 9.75
N PHE A 303 -14.71 -8.71 8.58
CA PHE A 303 -13.38 -8.17 8.34
C PHE A 303 -13.38 -6.71 7.84
N HIS A 304 -14.56 -6.11 7.68
CA HIS A 304 -14.72 -4.75 7.18
C HIS A 304 -15.30 -3.80 8.22
N VAL A 305 -16.26 -4.29 9.01
CA VAL A 305 -16.97 -3.48 10.00
C VAL A 305 -16.98 -4.09 11.40
N GLY A 306 -16.32 -5.25 11.59
CA GLY A 306 -16.18 -5.91 12.88
C GLY A 306 -15.16 -5.22 13.79
N GLU A 307 -15.23 -5.59 15.07
CA GLU A 307 -14.25 -5.16 16.07
C GLU A 307 -12.98 -6.01 15.96
N TRP A 308 -11.85 -5.37 15.75
CA TRP A 308 -10.54 -6.00 15.72
C TRP A 308 -9.78 -5.84 17.03
N HIS A 309 -9.07 -6.88 17.45
CA HIS A 309 -8.23 -6.83 18.64
C HIS A 309 -6.94 -7.64 18.47
N LEU A 310 -5.78 -7.00 18.72
CA LEU A 310 -4.49 -7.67 18.77
C LEU A 310 -4.35 -8.44 20.08
N CYS A 311 -4.25 -9.77 20.02
CA CYS A 311 -4.22 -10.64 21.15
C CYS A 311 -2.88 -10.59 21.91
N ASP A 312 -2.95 -10.68 23.24
CA ASP A 312 -1.79 -11.02 24.05
C ASP A 312 -1.51 -12.53 23.97
N ARG A 313 -0.23 -12.86 24.07
CA ARG A 313 0.24 -14.24 24.08
C ARG A 313 1.36 -14.42 25.09
N HIS A 314 1.47 -15.60 25.63
CA HIS A 314 2.52 -15.98 26.57
C HIS A 314 2.99 -17.42 26.34
N GLY A 315 4.16 -17.72 26.82
CA GLY A 315 4.78 -19.05 26.78
C GLY A 315 5.05 -19.58 28.19
N TRP A 316 6.08 -20.38 28.32
CA TRP A 316 6.49 -21.02 29.56
C TRP A 316 7.94 -20.62 29.89
N PRO A 317 8.39 -20.79 31.14
CA PRO A 317 9.75 -20.40 31.52
C PRO A 317 10.88 -21.05 30.71
N ASP A 318 10.63 -22.24 30.17
CA ASP A 318 11.54 -23.03 29.34
C ASP A 318 11.25 -22.95 27.83
N ASN A 319 10.23 -22.16 27.44
CA ASN A 319 9.83 -22.03 26.04
C ASN A 319 9.38 -20.60 25.70
N ALA A 320 10.27 -19.85 25.07
CA ALA A 320 10.04 -18.49 24.61
C ALA A 320 9.55 -18.38 23.17
N SER A 321 9.20 -19.51 22.51
CA SER A 321 8.79 -19.50 21.09
C SER A 321 7.50 -18.73 20.81
N PHE A 322 6.72 -18.39 21.84
CA PHE A 322 5.55 -17.50 21.70
C PHE A 322 5.90 -16.14 21.08
N HIS A 323 7.14 -15.69 21.19
CA HIS A 323 7.60 -14.47 20.51
C HIS A 323 7.53 -14.54 19.00
N ASN A 324 7.49 -15.73 18.43
CA ASN A 324 7.34 -15.98 16.99
C ASN A 324 5.87 -15.93 16.51
N ILE A 325 4.92 -15.92 17.45
CA ILE A 325 3.48 -15.95 17.16
C ILE A 325 2.92 -14.53 17.19
N VAL A 326 2.12 -14.19 16.17
CA VAL A 326 1.25 -13.01 16.16
C VAL A 326 -0.19 -13.48 16.04
N ALA A 327 -1.10 -12.89 16.82
CA ALA A 327 -2.50 -13.29 16.83
C ALA A 327 -3.42 -12.09 17.02
N TRP A 328 -4.58 -12.14 16.38
CA TRP A 328 -5.65 -11.14 16.49
C TRP A 328 -7.02 -11.75 16.29
N THR A 329 -8.01 -11.07 16.80
CA THR A 329 -9.41 -11.48 16.63
C THR A 329 -10.20 -10.45 15.85
N TRP A 330 -11.27 -10.92 15.23
CA TRP A 330 -12.37 -10.14 14.72
C TRP A 330 -13.67 -10.58 15.35
N ARG A 331 -14.58 -9.64 15.64
CA ARG A 331 -15.92 -9.91 16.16
C ARG A 331 -16.95 -9.00 15.51
N LEU A 332 -18.07 -9.59 15.06
CA LEU A 332 -19.25 -8.86 14.61
C LEU A 332 -20.51 -9.56 15.17
N GLY A 333 -21.10 -9.00 16.21
CA GLY A 333 -22.19 -9.65 16.93
C GLY A 333 -21.77 -11.01 17.51
N ALA A 334 -22.39 -12.09 17.02
CA ALA A 334 -22.06 -13.47 17.43
C ALA A 334 -20.90 -14.08 16.62
N GLU A 335 -20.60 -13.53 15.44
CA GLU A 335 -19.51 -14.04 14.60
C GLU A 335 -18.16 -13.66 15.19
N ARG A 336 -17.27 -14.64 15.26
CA ARG A 336 -15.92 -14.48 15.84
C ARG A 336 -14.91 -15.27 15.07
N THR A 337 -13.78 -14.65 14.83
CA THR A 337 -12.63 -15.31 14.19
C THR A 337 -11.37 -14.95 14.93
N LEU A 338 -10.51 -15.93 15.16
CA LEU A 338 -9.14 -15.78 15.63
C LEU A 338 -8.20 -16.13 14.49
N VAL A 339 -7.26 -15.25 14.21
CA VAL A 339 -6.12 -15.52 13.31
C VAL A 339 -4.85 -15.62 14.14
N VAL A 340 -4.08 -16.67 13.94
CA VAL A 340 -2.78 -16.91 14.59
C VAL A 340 -1.76 -17.25 13.53
N VAL A 341 -0.62 -16.60 13.52
CA VAL A 341 0.43 -16.82 12.51
C VAL A 341 1.77 -17.02 13.21
N ASN A 342 2.49 -18.07 12.85
CA ASN A 342 3.89 -18.25 13.19
C ASN A 342 4.76 -17.58 12.11
N LEU A 343 5.45 -16.52 12.48
CA LEU A 343 6.33 -15.75 11.57
C LEU A 343 7.81 -16.11 11.82
N SER A 344 8.13 -17.41 11.85
CA SER A 344 9.50 -17.89 12.03
C SER A 344 9.77 -19.22 11.31
N ASP A 345 11.05 -19.56 11.20
CA ASP A 345 11.55 -20.82 10.66
C ASP A 345 11.50 -21.97 11.69
N PHE A 346 10.89 -21.75 12.87
CA PHE A 346 10.84 -22.73 13.94
C PHE A 346 9.41 -23.06 14.32
N ARG A 347 9.17 -24.31 14.74
CA ARG A 347 7.92 -24.68 15.40
C ARG A 347 7.78 -23.85 16.68
N SER A 348 6.61 -23.26 16.86
CA SER A 348 6.37 -22.29 17.93
C SER A 348 5.06 -22.58 18.65
N GLN A 349 5.06 -22.34 19.96
CA GLN A 349 3.94 -22.58 20.85
C GLN A 349 3.58 -21.30 21.61
N ALA A 350 2.30 -21.10 21.85
CA ALA A 350 1.81 -20.00 22.68
C ALA A 350 0.47 -20.37 23.33
N ARG A 351 0.16 -19.68 24.43
CA ARG A 351 -1.21 -19.46 24.92
C ARG A 351 -1.65 -18.08 24.43
N VAL A 352 -2.71 -18.02 23.60
CA VAL A 352 -3.27 -16.79 23.07
C VAL A 352 -4.46 -16.38 23.90
N ARG A 353 -4.43 -15.18 24.49
CA ARG A 353 -5.54 -14.65 25.28
C ARG A 353 -6.61 -14.08 24.35
N LEU A 354 -7.83 -14.54 24.54
CA LEU A 354 -8.99 -14.07 23.79
C LEU A 354 -9.66 -12.89 24.52
N PRO A 355 -10.07 -11.82 23.84
CA PRO A 355 -10.64 -10.63 24.49
C PRO A 355 -12.15 -10.75 24.79
N TRP A 356 -12.70 -11.97 24.82
CA TRP A 356 -14.13 -12.21 24.94
C TRP A 356 -14.51 -12.66 26.35
N ASP A 357 -15.44 -11.95 26.98
CA ASP A 357 -15.87 -12.21 28.37
C ASP A 357 -16.87 -13.36 28.48
N ASP A 358 -17.51 -13.75 27.37
CA ASP A 358 -18.58 -14.71 27.25
C ASP A 358 -18.12 -16.10 26.77
N LEU A 359 -16.88 -16.47 27.07
CA LEU A 359 -16.34 -17.79 26.72
C LEU A 359 -16.78 -18.89 27.69
N ARG A 360 -16.96 -18.56 28.96
CA ARG A 360 -17.25 -19.51 30.05
C ARG A 360 -18.58 -20.22 29.88
N ASP A 361 -18.68 -21.36 30.52
CA ASP A 361 -19.92 -22.20 30.56
C ASP A 361 -20.35 -22.71 29.17
N HIS A 362 -19.45 -22.66 28.17
CA HIS A 362 -19.69 -23.13 26.80
C HIS A 362 -18.60 -24.09 26.34
N THR A 363 -18.97 -24.97 25.42
CA THR A 363 -18.04 -25.74 24.63
C THR A 363 -17.95 -25.12 23.23
N TRP A 364 -16.79 -24.67 22.85
CA TRP A 364 -16.58 -24.00 21.58
C TRP A 364 -16.05 -24.97 20.54
N ARG A 365 -16.66 -24.91 19.37
CA ARG A 365 -16.17 -25.56 18.17
C ARG A 365 -15.37 -24.52 17.35
N LEU A 366 -14.08 -24.77 17.15
CA LEU A 366 -13.17 -23.93 16.38
C LEU A 366 -12.97 -24.57 15.01
N VAL A 367 -13.51 -23.93 13.98
CA VAL A 367 -13.44 -24.40 12.59
C VAL A 367 -12.35 -23.64 11.87
N GLU A 368 -11.33 -24.38 11.39
CA GLU A 368 -10.27 -23.83 10.55
C GLU A 368 -10.82 -23.59 9.14
N THR A 369 -11.01 -22.32 8.77
CA THR A 369 -11.73 -21.96 7.55
C THR A 369 -10.95 -22.18 6.25
N LEU A 370 -9.62 -22.26 6.33
CA LEU A 370 -8.77 -22.45 5.15
C LEU A 370 -8.37 -23.92 4.94
N ASN A 371 -8.36 -24.74 6.00
CA ASN A 371 -7.95 -26.16 5.96
C ASN A 371 -9.07 -27.12 6.36
N TRP A 372 -10.23 -26.61 6.80
CA TRP A 372 -11.42 -27.39 7.19
C TRP A 372 -11.23 -28.35 8.38
N GLU A 373 -10.19 -28.15 9.19
CA GLU A 373 -10.01 -28.86 10.44
C GLU A 373 -10.97 -28.31 11.52
N CYS A 374 -11.28 -29.12 12.50
CA CYS A 374 -12.17 -28.72 13.58
C CYS A 374 -11.63 -29.15 14.93
N TYR A 375 -11.63 -28.22 15.88
CA TYR A 375 -11.20 -28.44 17.25
C TYR A 375 -12.33 -28.14 18.21
N VAL A 376 -12.44 -28.91 19.29
CA VAL A 376 -13.38 -28.63 20.37
C VAL A 376 -12.59 -28.16 21.60
N ARG A 377 -13.04 -27.07 22.22
CA ARG A 377 -12.37 -26.45 23.37
C ARG A 377 -13.38 -26.10 24.45
N ASP A 378 -12.95 -26.29 25.69
CA ASP A 378 -13.69 -25.87 26.87
C ASP A 378 -13.58 -24.35 27.06
N GLY A 379 -14.68 -23.65 27.26
CA GLY A 379 -14.72 -22.20 27.39
C GLY A 379 -14.11 -21.66 28.65
N ASP A 380 -14.16 -22.44 29.77
CA ASP A 380 -13.52 -22.07 31.02
C ASP A 380 -11.97 -22.10 30.85
N GLU A 381 -11.45 -23.16 30.19
CA GLU A 381 -10.02 -23.23 29.86
C GLU A 381 -9.60 -22.05 28.95
N LEU A 382 -10.38 -21.74 27.93
CA LEU A 382 -10.11 -20.62 27.01
C LEU A 382 -10.07 -19.29 27.77
N SER A 383 -11.00 -19.07 28.69
CA SER A 383 -11.10 -17.85 29.49
C SER A 383 -9.93 -17.71 30.48
N GLU A 384 -9.55 -18.81 31.17
CA GLU A 384 -8.54 -18.78 32.23
C GLU A 384 -7.11 -18.82 31.71
N GLN A 385 -6.85 -19.69 30.73
CA GLN A 385 -5.50 -19.99 30.26
C GLN A 385 -5.21 -19.43 28.87
N GLY A 386 -6.27 -19.07 28.09
CA GLY A 386 -6.17 -18.78 26.67
C GLY A 386 -6.09 -20.04 25.80
N LEU A 387 -6.19 -19.86 24.50
CA LEU A 387 -6.07 -20.95 23.53
C LEU A 387 -4.62 -21.39 23.39
N PHE A 388 -4.35 -22.65 23.68
CA PHE A 388 -3.06 -23.25 23.32
C PHE A 388 -2.98 -23.45 21.81
N VAL A 389 -1.88 -22.99 21.23
CA VAL A 389 -1.53 -23.17 19.81
C VAL A 389 -0.11 -23.70 19.67
N GLU A 390 0.06 -24.61 18.71
CA GLU A 390 1.36 -25.06 18.23
C GLU A 390 1.35 -25.02 16.71
N LEU A 391 2.27 -24.26 16.12
CA LEU A 391 2.36 -24.05 14.69
C LEU A 391 3.76 -24.40 14.18
N ASP A 392 3.84 -25.19 13.13
CA ASP A 392 5.06 -25.40 12.36
C ASP A 392 5.56 -24.10 11.72
N PRO A 393 6.78 -24.02 11.18
CA PRO A 393 7.31 -22.83 10.53
C PRO A 393 6.37 -22.24 9.48
N TRP A 394 6.11 -20.93 9.58
CA TRP A 394 5.28 -20.16 8.63
C TRP A 394 3.87 -20.72 8.44
N ARG A 395 3.36 -21.46 9.44
CA ARG A 395 1.97 -21.92 9.47
C ARG A 395 1.08 -20.94 10.21
N TYR A 396 -0.22 -21.08 10.01
CA TYR A 396 -1.24 -20.22 10.58
C TYR A 396 -2.47 -21.02 10.95
N HIS A 397 -3.29 -20.43 11.81
CA HIS A 397 -4.68 -20.81 12.06
C HIS A 397 -5.61 -19.66 11.69
N PHE A 398 -6.74 -19.99 11.09
CA PHE A 398 -7.81 -19.07 10.75
C PHE A 398 -9.13 -19.64 11.31
N LEU A 399 -9.36 -19.46 12.62
CA LEU A 399 -10.33 -20.19 13.41
C LEU A 399 -11.63 -19.40 13.59
N LYS A 400 -12.72 -19.89 13.03
CA LYS A 400 -14.07 -19.43 13.33
C LYS A 400 -14.58 -20.14 14.59
N PHE A 401 -15.15 -19.38 15.52
CA PHE A 401 -15.76 -19.90 16.75
C PHE A 401 -17.25 -20.12 16.55
N GLU A 402 -17.73 -21.34 16.84
CA GLU A 402 -19.11 -21.77 16.70
C GLU A 402 -19.62 -22.42 17.98
#